data_ef99d375e9cfa96873099ab0058c44c5
#
_entry.id   ef99d375e9cfa96873099ab0058c44c5
#
_cell.length_a   1.000
_cell.length_b   1.000
_cell.length_c   1.000
_cell.angle_alpha   90.00
_cell.angle_beta   90.00
_cell.angle_gamma   90.00
#
_symmetry.space_group_name_H-M   'P 1'
#
loop_
_entity.id
_entity.type
_entity.pdbx_description
1 polymer ?
#
loop_
_entity_poly.entity_id
_entity_poly.type
_entity_poly.pdbx_seq_one_letter_code
_entity_poly.pdbx_strand_id
1 'polypeptide(L)'
;MAKKADVPVAKNQIIEAEFEDVTHDGQGVAKADGYPLFVPGALPGERGTVRVLKTNKSYGYGKLLELAVESPDRRIPPCPVYHQCGGCQLQHMSYAAQLRMKEKHVRDCLQRIGKIAHADIRPIIGMGDPWRYRNKVQVPVGMKDGELVAGFYRERTHKIIDMDRCLIQMEKTDEVVQKVKELCGNLQIPPYDEERHEGVLRHIMVRYGLATREIMVVLITRTDEIPNRKKLVRGIVEAFPDVKSIVQNINPKRTNVILGEETRVLWGRDVIYDKIGDIRFAISAQSFYQVNPVQTRVLYEKALEYAGLTGEETVIDAYCGIGTIALFLAGRAKKIYGVEVVPEAVADAKRNAELNGIRNAEFAVGKAETVMEQWYEAGLRPDCIVVDPPRKGCEPSLLETILKMSPQRVVYVSCNPATLARDLRILEDGGYRTEAVQPVDMFPQTKHVEAVVRMTLKEQEI
;
A
#
# COMPACT_ATOMS: atom_id res chain seq x y z
N MET A 1 -34.60 -32.63 2.82
CA MET A 1 -33.40 -32.59 3.68
C MET A 1 -32.19 -32.54 2.77
N ALA A 2 -31.49 -31.43 2.69
CA ALA A 2 -30.25 -31.34 1.90
C ALA A 2 -29.20 -32.23 2.58
N LYS A 3 -28.61 -33.18 1.83
CA LYS A 3 -27.48 -34.01 2.30
C LYS A 3 -26.38 -33.05 2.81
N LYS A 4 -26.04 -33.17 4.11
CA LYS A 4 -24.83 -32.56 4.66
C LYS A 4 -23.67 -33.02 3.78
N ALA A 5 -22.97 -32.11 3.11
CA ALA A 5 -21.77 -32.45 2.37
C ALA A 5 -20.81 -33.12 3.38
N ASP A 6 -20.43 -34.36 3.10
CA ASP A 6 -19.53 -35.14 3.97
C ASP A 6 -18.16 -34.46 3.86
N VAL A 7 -17.75 -33.72 4.91
CA VAL A 7 -16.44 -33.06 4.97
C VAL A 7 -15.46 -34.14 5.40
N PRO A 8 -14.43 -34.45 4.60
CA PRO A 8 -13.56 -35.64 4.83
C PRO A 8 -12.64 -35.48 6.04
N VAL A 9 -12.61 -34.33 6.69
CA VAL A 9 -11.79 -34.06 7.87
C VAL A 9 -12.61 -33.42 8.99
N ALA A 10 -12.23 -33.72 10.23
CA ALA A 10 -12.88 -33.18 11.44
C ALA A 10 -12.01 -32.13 12.14
N LYS A 11 -12.65 -31.21 12.87
CA LYS A 11 -11.94 -30.24 13.73
C LYS A 11 -11.05 -30.97 14.76
N ASN A 12 -9.83 -30.49 14.96
CA ASN A 12 -8.76 -31.08 15.79
C ASN A 12 -8.13 -32.38 15.27
N GLN A 13 -8.60 -32.90 14.15
CA GLN A 13 -7.95 -34.03 13.49
C GLN A 13 -6.52 -33.64 13.08
N ILE A 14 -5.59 -34.57 13.24
CA ILE A 14 -4.21 -34.48 12.77
C ILE A 14 -4.12 -35.34 11.51
N ILE A 15 -3.62 -34.74 10.43
CA ILE A 15 -3.46 -35.42 9.15
C ILE A 15 -2.07 -35.14 8.57
N GLU A 16 -1.57 -36.06 7.76
CA GLU A 16 -0.47 -35.82 6.84
C GLU A 16 -0.99 -35.04 5.64
N ALA A 17 -0.25 -34.01 5.21
CA ALA A 17 -0.63 -33.15 4.11
C ALA A 17 0.57 -32.82 3.22
N GLU A 18 0.32 -32.81 1.91
CA GLU A 18 1.23 -32.30 0.89
C GLU A 18 0.69 -31.00 0.35
N PHE A 19 1.55 -29.99 0.25
CA PHE A 19 1.17 -28.65 -0.19
C PHE A 19 1.46 -28.48 -1.68
N GLU A 20 0.38 -28.29 -2.47
CA GLU A 20 0.46 -28.20 -3.93
C GLU A 20 0.63 -26.76 -4.42
N ASP A 21 0.10 -25.79 -3.68
CA ASP A 21 0.05 -24.38 -4.08
C ASP A 21 0.11 -23.45 -2.86
N VAL A 22 0.15 -22.15 -3.12
CA VAL A 22 0.07 -21.11 -2.12
C VAL A 22 -0.99 -20.06 -2.55
N THR A 23 -1.82 -19.64 -1.63
CA THR A 23 -2.82 -18.61 -1.88
C THR A 23 -2.18 -17.23 -2.03
N HIS A 24 -2.94 -16.27 -2.55
CA HIS A 24 -2.50 -14.87 -2.69
C HIS A 24 -2.15 -14.19 -1.36
N ASP A 25 -2.59 -14.72 -0.22
CA ASP A 25 -2.26 -14.21 1.12
C ASP A 25 -1.20 -15.03 1.85
N GLY A 26 -0.50 -15.92 1.13
CA GLY A 26 0.66 -16.66 1.62
C GLY A 26 0.34 -17.89 2.44
N GLN A 27 -0.88 -18.46 2.32
CA GLN A 27 -1.22 -19.72 2.97
C GLN A 27 -0.98 -20.90 2.00
N GLY A 28 -0.30 -21.94 2.47
CA GLY A 28 -0.15 -23.19 1.72
C GLY A 28 -1.50 -23.87 1.50
N VAL A 29 -1.68 -24.50 0.34
CA VAL A 29 -2.88 -25.22 -0.05
C VAL A 29 -2.57 -26.69 -0.10
N ALA A 30 -3.21 -27.46 0.79
CA ALA A 30 -3.23 -28.92 0.75
C ALA A 30 -4.63 -29.44 0.41
N LYS A 31 -4.73 -30.68 -0.01
CA LYS A 31 -6.03 -31.35 -0.24
C LYS A 31 -6.10 -32.65 0.55
N ALA A 32 -7.19 -32.82 1.29
CA ALA A 32 -7.56 -34.06 1.93
C ALA A 32 -8.78 -34.64 1.19
N ASP A 33 -8.61 -35.71 0.42
CA ASP A 33 -9.67 -36.31 -0.42
C ASP A 33 -10.38 -35.26 -1.32
N GLY A 34 -9.59 -34.37 -1.93
CA GLY A 34 -10.11 -33.28 -2.77
C GLY A 34 -10.63 -32.04 -2.03
N TYR A 35 -10.69 -32.09 -0.69
CA TYR A 35 -11.14 -30.98 0.14
C TYR A 35 -9.96 -30.04 0.48
N PRO A 36 -9.99 -28.77 0.06
CA PRO A 36 -8.87 -27.85 0.27
C PRO A 36 -8.74 -27.41 1.72
N LEU A 37 -7.50 -27.42 2.19
CA LEU A 37 -7.08 -26.91 3.50
C LEU A 37 -6.07 -25.78 3.30
N PHE A 38 -6.34 -24.63 3.90
CA PHE A 38 -5.44 -23.48 3.91
C PHE A 38 -4.63 -23.47 5.20
N VAL A 39 -3.30 -23.48 5.05
CA VAL A 39 -2.37 -23.63 6.17
C VAL A 39 -1.34 -22.51 6.16
N PRO A 40 -1.43 -21.53 7.08
CA PRO A 40 -0.44 -20.45 7.18
C PRO A 40 0.97 -21.00 7.36
N GLY A 41 1.93 -20.40 6.64
CA GLY A 41 3.34 -20.72 6.77
C GLY A 41 3.81 -21.98 6.04
N ALA A 42 2.93 -22.73 5.37
CA ALA A 42 3.31 -23.83 4.50
C ALA A 42 3.58 -23.37 3.06
N LEU A 43 4.46 -24.07 2.36
CA LEU A 43 4.91 -23.74 1.01
C LEU A 43 4.66 -24.91 0.02
N PRO A 44 4.51 -24.63 -1.28
CA PRO A 44 4.41 -25.66 -2.30
C PRO A 44 5.62 -26.61 -2.29
N GLY A 45 5.34 -27.90 -2.45
CA GLY A 45 6.34 -28.99 -2.43
C GLY A 45 6.70 -29.48 -1.03
N GLU A 46 6.13 -28.91 0.03
CA GLU A 46 6.33 -29.39 1.39
C GLU A 46 5.36 -30.51 1.75
N ARG A 47 5.79 -31.38 2.65
CA ARG A 47 4.95 -32.38 3.31
C ARG A 47 5.11 -32.27 4.82
N GLY A 48 4.01 -32.48 5.53
CA GLY A 48 4.07 -32.42 6.99
C GLY A 48 2.73 -32.65 7.65
N THR A 49 2.74 -32.57 8.96
CA THR A 49 1.61 -32.83 9.83
C THR A 49 0.81 -31.58 10.09
N VAL A 50 -0.48 -31.63 9.85
CA VAL A 50 -1.41 -30.51 10.00
C VAL A 50 -2.51 -30.83 10.99
N ARG A 51 -2.77 -29.93 11.94
CA ARG A 51 -3.98 -29.97 12.76
C ARG A 51 -5.08 -29.16 12.11
N VAL A 52 -6.23 -29.76 11.85
CA VAL A 52 -7.41 -29.08 11.33
C VAL A 52 -8.00 -28.17 12.42
N LEU A 53 -8.05 -26.87 12.17
CA LEU A 53 -8.57 -25.87 13.12
C LEU A 53 -10.07 -25.63 12.94
N LYS A 54 -10.51 -25.54 11.66
CA LYS A 54 -11.88 -25.19 11.30
C LYS A 54 -12.23 -25.83 9.96
N THR A 55 -13.45 -26.33 9.85
CA THR A 55 -14.01 -26.83 8.59
C THR A 55 -15.23 -25.99 8.20
N ASN A 56 -15.31 -25.60 6.92
CA ASN A 56 -16.47 -25.01 6.27
C ASN A 56 -17.05 -26.06 5.28
N LYS A 57 -18.10 -25.71 4.52
CA LYS A 57 -18.74 -26.63 3.59
C LYS A 57 -17.82 -27.09 2.44
N SER A 58 -16.93 -26.23 1.95
CA SER A 58 -16.10 -26.45 0.75
C SER A 58 -14.60 -26.28 0.96
N TYR A 59 -14.17 -25.88 2.15
CA TYR A 59 -12.73 -25.74 2.51
C TYR A 59 -12.56 -25.67 4.02
N GLY A 60 -11.31 -25.86 4.48
CA GLY A 60 -10.94 -25.73 5.89
C GLY A 60 -9.66 -24.97 6.12
N TYR A 61 -9.35 -24.77 7.41
CA TYR A 61 -8.09 -24.15 7.86
C TYR A 61 -7.33 -25.12 8.75
N GLY A 62 -6.02 -25.16 8.56
CA GLY A 62 -5.12 -25.98 9.35
C GLY A 62 -4.01 -25.16 10.01
N LYS A 63 -3.36 -25.78 10.99
CA LYS A 63 -2.12 -25.32 11.59
C LYS A 63 -1.03 -26.32 11.29
N LEU A 64 0.03 -25.88 10.67
CA LEU A 64 1.24 -26.68 10.49
C LEU A 64 1.84 -27.01 11.86
N LEU A 65 2.07 -28.29 12.13
CA LEU A 65 2.70 -28.76 13.36
C LEU A 65 4.18 -29.07 13.12
N GLU A 66 4.47 -29.83 12.07
CA GLU A 66 5.81 -30.31 11.76
C GLU A 66 5.95 -30.49 10.24
N LEU A 67 7.13 -30.27 9.72
CA LEU A 67 7.49 -30.56 8.33
C LEU A 67 8.36 -31.82 8.26
N ALA A 68 7.96 -32.77 7.44
CA ALA A 68 8.77 -33.95 7.09
C ALA A 68 9.64 -33.65 5.85
N VAL A 69 9.17 -32.83 4.94
CA VAL A 69 9.90 -32.39 3.75
C VAL A 69 9.75 -30.87 3.63
N GLU A 70 10.87 -30.16 3.57
CA GLU A 70 10.90 -28.72 3.35
C GLU A 70 11.07 -28.36 1.88
N SER A 71 10.44 -27.25 1.46
CA SER A 71 10.64 -26.66 0.14
C SER A 71 12.04 -26.01 0.03
N PRO A 72 12.71 -26.09 -1.12
CA PRO A 72 13.96 -25.35 -1.36
C PRO A 72 13.77 -23.83 -1.26
N ASP A 73 12.55 -23.37 -1.37
CA ASP A 73 12.18 -21.96 -1.20
C ASP A 73 11.96 -21.54 0.26
N ARG A 74 11.99 -22.46 1.22
CA ARG A 74 11.85 -22.13 2.63
C ARG A 74 13.03 -21.33 3.15
N ARG A 75 12.70 -20.32 3.97
CA ARG A 75 13.68 -19.50 4.70
C ARG A 75 13.26 -19.36 6.15
N ILE A 76 14.25 -19.22 7.02
CA ILE A 76 14.00 -18.83 8.40
C ILE A 76 13.73 -17.31 8.40
N PRO A 77 12.56 -16.85 8.88
CA PRO A 77 12.29 -15.42 8.95
C PRO A 77 13.30 -14.69 9.84
N PRO A 78 14.00 -13.65 9.32
CA PRO A 78 15.00 -12.94 10.12
C PRO A 78 14.37 -12.01 11.17
N CYS A 79 13.08 -11.68 11.05
CA CYS A 79 12.38 -10.83 12.01
C CYS A 79 11.97 -11.65 13.24
N PRO A 80 12.44 -11.31 14.46
CA PRO A 80 12.16 -12.08 15.67
C PRO A 80 10.68 -12.11 16.06
N VAL A 81 9.90 -11.14 15.59
CA VAL A 81 8.46 -11.02 15.89
C VAL A 81 7.57 -11.43 14.71
N TYR A 82 8.14 -12.01 13.65
CA TYR A 82 7.42 -12.37 12.42
C TYR A 82 6.14 -13.15 12.68
N HIS A 83 6.18 -14.17 13.54
CA HIS A 83 5.02 -15.01 13.84
C HIS A 83 3.95 -14.36 14.73
N GLN A 84 4.20 -13.14 15.20
CA GLN A 84 3.28 -12.38 16.03
C GLN A 84 2.76 -11.12 15.34
N CYS A 85 3.63 -10.46 14.57
CA CYS A 85 3.35 -9.21 13.86
C CYS A 85 2.57 -9.48 12.58
N GLY A 86 1.49 -8.73 12.33
CA GLY A 86 0.70 -8.83 11.11
C GLY A 86 1.28 -8.07 9.91
N GLY A 87 2.46 -7.43 10.04
CA GLY A 87 3.03 -6.56 9.01
C GLY A 87 3.60 -7.27 7.79
N CYS A 88 4.19 -8.46 7.98
CA CYS A 88 4.79 -9.28 6.91
C CYS A 88 4.16 -10.68 6.89
N GLN A 89 3.93 -11.21 5.69
CA GLN A 89 3.33 -12.54 5.50
C GLN A 89 4.28 -13.54 4.84
N LEU A 90 5.38 -13.10 4.22
CA LEU A 90 6.16 -13.92 3.30
C LEU A 90 7.64 -14.10 3.66
N GLN A 91 8.10 -13.67 4.86
CA GLN A 91 9.51 -13.80 5.23
C GLN A 91 10.00 -15.25 5.33
N HIS A 92 9.08 -16.22 5.45
CA HIS A 92 9.41 -17.66 5.46
C HIS A 92 9.63 -18.23 4.06
N MET A 93 9.54 -17.41 3.01
CA MET A 93 9.68 -17.77 1.60
C MET A 93 10.85 -17.02 0.96
N SER A 94 11.62 -17.66 0.10
CA SER A 94 12.67 -17.00 -0.68
C SER A 94 12.10 -15.86 -1.51
N TYR A 95 12.86 -14.79 -1.70
CA TYR A 95 12.37 -13.63 -2.43
C TYR A 95 11.96 -13.97 -3.87
N ALA A 96 12.71 -14.86 -4.53
CA ALA A 96 12.33 -15.35 -5.86
C ALA A 96 10.97 -16.07 -5.85
N ALA A 97 10.66 -16.85 -4.82
CA ALA A 97 9.36 -17.49 -4.70
C ALA A 97 8.24 -16.50 -4.39
N GLN A 98 8.50 -15.46 -3.58
CA GLN A 98 7.55 -14.36 -3.38
C GLN A 98 7.18 -13.69 -4.70
N LEU A 99 8.16 -13.41 -5.56
CA LEU A 99 7.93 -12.82 -6.86
C LEU A 99 7.08 -13.72 -7.76
N ARG A 100 7.40 -15.02 -7.85
CA ARG A 100 6.59 -15.98 -8.61
C ARG A 100 5.14 -16.07 -8.11
N MET A 101 4.93 -16.08 -6.80
CA MET A 101 3.61 -16.11 -6.20
C MET A 101 2.79 -14.86 -6.57
N LYS A 102 3.40 -13.68 -6.49
CA LYS A 102 2.75 -12.39 -6.82
C LYS A 102 2.42 -12.28 -8.31
N GLU A 103 3.34 -12.70 -9.18
CA GLU A 103 3.09 -12.75 -10.62
C GLU A 103 1.94 -13.71 -10.97
N LYS A 104 1.96 -14.91 -10.38
CA LYS A 104 0.89 -15.91 -10.51
C LYS A 104 -0.45 -15.33 -10.07
N HIS A 105 -0.48 -14.60 -8.94
CA HIS A 105 -1.71 -13.98 -8.44
C HIS A 105 -2.29 -12.98 -9.44
N VAL A 106 -1.47 -12.11 -10.04
CA VAL A 106 -1.92 -11.17 -11.08
C VAL A 106 -2.47 -11.95 -12.28
N ARG A 107 -1.75 -12.96 -12.76
CA ARG A 107 -2.15 -13.82 -13.88
C ARG A 107 -3.49 -14.52 -13.61
N ASP A 108 -3.63 -15.14 -12.45
CA ASP A 108 -4.84 -15.86 -12.06
C ASP A 108 -6.07 -14.92 -11.98
N CYS A 109 -5.90 -13.70 -11.46
CA CYS A 109 -6.98 -12.72 -11.42
C CYS A 109 -7.42 -12.29 -12.83
N LEU A 110 -6.48 -11.98 -13.71
CA LEU A 110 -6.77 -11.59 -15.09
C LEU A 110 -7.51 -12.71 -15.85
N GLN A 111 -7.05 -13.95 -15.72
CA GLN A 111 -7.64 -15.08 -16.42
C GLN A 111 -8.99 -15.50 -15.85
N ARG A 112 -9.09 -15.60 -14.50
CA ARG A 112 -10.28 -16.17 -13.85
C ARG A 112 -11.40 -15.15 -13.64
N ILE A 113 -11.05 -13.92 -13.26
CA ILE A 113 -12.01 -12.84 -12.99
C ILE A 113 -12.24 -12.02 -14.26
N GLY A 114 -11.15 -11.49 -14.84
CA GLY A 114 -11.22 -10.64 -16.04
C GLY A 114 -11.54 -11.37 -17.32
N LYS A 115 -11.36 -12.73 -17.35
CA LYS A 115 -11.43 -13.53 -18.59
C LYS A 115 -10.49 -13.01 -19.69
N ILE A 116 -9.36 -12.42 -19.29
CA ILE A 116 -8.34 -11.83 -20.14
C ILE A 116 -7.16 -12.79 -20.17
N ALA A 117 -7.04 -13.56 -21.27
CA ALA A 117 -5.97 -14.55 -21.46
C ALA A 117 -4.90 -14.11 -22.48
N HIS A 118 -5.21 -13.09 -23.29
CA HIS A 118 -4.38 -12.64 -24.41
C HIS A 118 -3.38 -11.54 -24.03
N ALA A 119 -3.51 -10.92 -22.86
CA ALA A 119 -2.62 -9.86 -22.42
C ALA A 119 -1.18 -10.36 -22.23
N ASP A 120 -0.20 -9.53 -22.64
CA ASP A 120 1.22 -9.77 -22.36
C ASP A 120 1.53 -9.47 -20.89
N ILE A 121 1.50 -10.52 -20.06
CA ILE A 121 1.84 -10.38 -18.64
C ILE A 121 3.35 -10.56 -18.50
N ARG A 122 4.02 -9.43 -18.26
CA ARG A 122 5.46 -9.35 -18.12
C ARG A 122 5.94 -9.98 -16.81
N PRO A 123 7.20 -10.46 -16.74
CA PRO A 123 7.81 -10.88 -15.48
C PRO A 123 7.74 -9.75 -14.45
N ILE A 124 7.43 -10.09 -13.21
CA ILE A 124 7.35 -9.11 -12.12
C ILE A 124 8.68 -8.41 -11.87
N ILE A 125 8.64 -7.09 -11.70
CA ILE A 125 9.84 -6.33 -11.32
C ILE A 125 9.95 -6.33 -9.78
N GLY A 126 11.00 -7.02 -9.29
CA GLY A 126 11.36 -7.05 -7.88
C GLY A 126 12.37 -5.97 -7.48
N MET A 127 12.77 -5.97 -6.21
CA MET A 127 13.84 -5.14 -5.68
C MET A 127 15.17 -5.91 -5.65
N GLY A 128 16.28 -5.19 -5.84
CA GLY A 128 17.61 -5.76 -5.62
C GLY A 128 17.87 -6.10 -4.14
N ASP A 129 17.48 -5.21 -3.23
CA ASP A 129 17.43 -5.47 -1.79
C ASP A 129 15.98 -5.31 -1.28
N PRO A 130 15.29 -6.39 -0.92
CA PRO A 130 13.89 -6.37 -0.52
C PRO A 130 13.65 -6.01 0.95
N TRP A 131 14.59 -5.28 1.56
CA TRP A 131 14.56 -4.85 2.95
C TRP A 131 14.68 -3.33 3.06
N ARG A 132 14.40 -2.77 4.24
CA ARG A 132 14.63 -1.35 4.57
C ARG A 132 14.07 -0.34 3.57
N TYR A 133 12.96 -0.67 2.89
CA TYR A 133 12.42 0.14 1.80
C TYR A 133 11.35 1.16 2.22
N ARG A 134 10.69 0.95 3.39
CA ARG A 134 9.58 1.83 3.80
C ARG A 134 10.09 3.13 4.40
N ASN A 135 9.70 4.24 3.77
CA ASN A 135 10.03 5.60 4.18
C ASN A 135 9.04 6.22 5.19
N LYS A 136 8.01 5.48 5.58
CA LYS A 136 7.02 5.90 6.56
C LYS A 136 6.75 4.78 7.55
N VAL A 137 6.94 5.07 8.82
CA VAL A 137 6.51 4.23 9.94
C VAL A 137 5.41 4.93 10.72
N GLN A 138 4.47 4.16 11.24
CA GLN A 138 3.37 4.65 12.05
C GLN A 138 3.01 3.57 13.07
N VAL A 139 3.30 3.84 14.32
CA VAL A 139 3.18 2.86 15.39
C VAL A 139 2.29 3.38 16.52
N PRO A 140 1.36 2.55 17.02
CA PRO A 140 0.66 2.82 18.26
C PRO A 140 1.61 2.87 19.45
N VAL A 141 1.24 3.66 20.45
CA VAL A 141 1.94 3.79 21.71
C VAL A 141 1.02 3.31 22.84
N GLY A 142 1.56 2.57 23.77
CA GLY A 142 0.79 2.03 24.90
C GLY A 142 1.65 1.82 26.13
N MET A 143 1.07 1.14 27.13
CA MET A 143 1.74 0.75 28.36
C MET A 143 1.80 -0.77 28.46
N LYS A 144 2.93 -1.31 28.84
CA LYS A 144 3.08 -2.73 29.14
C LYS A 144 4.03 -2.87 30.34
N ASP A 145 3.58 -3.58 31.37
CA ASP A 145 4.37 -3.86 32.61
C ASP A 145 4.96 -2.60 33.24
N GLY A 146 4.27 -1.45 33.15
CA GLY A 146 4.71 -0.17 33.70
C GLY A 146 5.65 0.64 32.77
N GLU A 147 6.01 0.11 31.61
CA GLU A 147 6.89 0.77 30.64
C GLU A 147 6.11 1.21 29.39
N LEU A 148 6.53 2.32 28.79
CA LEU A 148 5.98 2.82 27.54
C LEU A 148 6.49 1.95 26.39
N VAL A 149 5.57 1.40 25.60
CA VAL A 149 5.85 0.56 24.43
C VAL A 149 5.37 1.24 23.16
N ALA A 150 6.12 1.06 22.08
CA ALA A 150 5.73 1.49 20.73
C ALA A 150 6.13 0.42 19.72
N GLY A 151 5.22 0.08 18.81
CA GLY A 151 5.47 -0.98 17.83
C GLY A 151 4.21 -1.32 17.03
N PHE A 152 4.09 -2.54 16.53
CA PHE A 152 2.95 -2.94 15.73
C PHE A 152 1.96 -3.79 16.56
N TYR A 153 0.71 -3.82 16.11
CA TYR A 153 -0.27 -4.70 16.72
C TYR A 153 0.03 -6.17 16.39
N ARG A 154 -0.15 -7.02 17.39
CA ARG A 154 -0.22 -8.46 17.20
C ARG A 154 -1.40 -8.76 16.26
N GLU A 155 -1.21 -9.67 15.31
CA GLU A 155 -2.22 -10.05 14.34
C GLU A 155 -3.59 -10.31 15.00
N ARG A 156 -4.64 -9.69 14.47
CA ARG A 156 -6.04 -9.80 14.94
C ARG A 156 -6.27 -9.35 16.39
N THR A 157 -5.39 -8.52 16.93
CA THR A 157 -5.55 -7.95 18.28
C THR A 157 -5.11 -6.49 18.28
N HIS A 158 -5.42 -5.77 19.38
CA HIS A 158 -4.88 -4.44 19.67
C HIS A 158 -3.72 -4.48 20.67
N LYS A 159 -3.12 -5.66 20.91
CA LYS A 159 -1.94 -5.76 21.78
C LYS A 159 -0.70 -5.31 21.00
N ILE A 160 0.00 -4.33 21.55
CA ILE A 160 1.22 -3.77 20.95
C ILE A 160 2.38 -4.74 21.21
N ILE A 161 3.09 -5.07 20.16
CA ILE A 161 4.40 -5.73 20.21
C ILE A 161 5.42 -4.61 20.25
N ASP A 162 6.12 -4.45 21.36
CA ASP A 162 7.21 -3.49 21.45
C ASP A 162 8.33 -3.89 20.51
N MET A 163 8.84 -2.95 19.74
CA MET A 163 9.79 -3.23 18.68
C MET A 163 10.90 -2.20 18.66
N ASP A 164 12.14 -2.68 18.75
CA ASP A 164 13.32 -1.84 18.60
C ASP A 164 13.59 -1.49 17.13
N ARG A 165 13.31 -2.42 16.23
CA ARG A 165 13.52 -2.25 14.78
C ARG A 165 12.56 -3.09 13.95
N CYS A 166 12.23 -2.60 12.77
CA CYS A 166 11.45 -3.31 11.76
C CYS A 166 12.29 -3.47 10.48
N LEU A 167 12.51 -4.71 10.02
CA LEU A 167 13.42 -4.98 8.91
C LEU A 167 12.97 -4.45 7.55
N ILE A 168 11.69 -4.10 7.38
CA ILE A 168 11.18 -3.47 6.15
C ILE A 168 11.10 -1.93 6.25
N GLN A 169 11.20 -1.36 7.45
CA GLN A 169 11.29 0.09 7.64
C GLN A 169 12.72 0.59 7.40
N MET A 170 12.88 1.80 6.88
CA MET A 170 14.18 2.45 6.82
C MET A 170 14.76 2.61 8.24
N GLU A 171 16.03 2.28 8.40
CA GLU A 171 16.67 2.24 9.72
C GLU A 171 16.56 3.56 10.47
N LYS A 172 16.69 4.68 9.74
CA LYS A 172 16.54 6.01 10.33
C LYS A 172 15.16 6.24 10.94
N THR A 173 14.09 5.67 10.37
CA THR A 173 12.74 5.80 10.95
C THR A 173 12.59 5.03 12.25
N ASP A 174 13.24 3.86 12.38
CA ASP A 174 13.27 3.08 13.61
C ASP A 174 14.00 3.84 14.71
N GLU A 175 15.21 4.39 14.43
CA GLU A 175 16.00 5.19 15.37
C GLU A 175 15.19 6.37 15.95
N VAL A 176 14.46 7.08 15.06
CA VAL A 176 13.63 8.22 15.48
C VAL A 176 12.47 7.78 16.37
N VAL A 177 11.76 6.70 16.01
CA VAL A 177 10.67 6.15 16.83
C VAL A 177 11.18 5.78 18.22
N GLN A 178 12.33 5.08 18.31
CA GLN A 178 12.90 4.68 19.58
C GLN A 178 13.28 5.88 20.45
N LYS A 179 13.89 6.91 19.84
CA LYS A 179 14.26 8.12 20.60
C LYS A 179 13.03 8.89 21.07
N VAL A 180 12.00 9.00 20.25
CA VAL A 180 10.72 9.63 20.66
C VAL A 180 10.07 8.84 21.78
N LYS A 181 10.04 7.50 21.70
CA LYS A 181 9.55 6.62 22.78
C LYS A 181 10.32 6.86 24.10
N GLU A 182 11.65 6.85 24.04
CA GLU A 182 12.52 7.13 25.20
C GLU A 182 12.21 8.49 25.84
N LEU A 183 12.17 9.55 25.03
CA LEU A 183 11.88 10.90 25.50
C LEU A 183 10.48 11.00 26.13
N CYS A 184 9.47 10.39 25.51
CA CYS A 184 8.11 10.37 26.06
C CYS A 184 8.05 9.63 27.40
N GLY A 185 8.77 8.51 27.55
CA GLY A 185 8.87 7.79 28.81
C GLY A 185 9.54 8.64 29.90
N ASN A 186 10.70 9.24 29.61
CA ASN A 186 11.44 10.09 30.54
C ASN A 186 10.67 11.36 30.98
N LEU A 187 9.86 11.90 30.07
CA LEU A 187 9.01 13.07 30.31
C LEU A 187 7.64 12.72 30.90
N GLN A 188 7.38 11.44 31.13
CA GLN A 188 6.13 10.90 31.66
C GLN A 188 4.90 11.37 30.85
N ILE A 189 4.99 11.37 29.52
CA ILE A 189 3.87 11.68 28.64
C ILE A 189 2.93 10.48 28.65
N PRO A 190 1.66 10.61 29.09
CA PRO A 190 0.77 9.48 29.21
C PRO A 190 0.43 8.89 27.81
N PRO A 191 0.67 7.58 27.55
CA PRO A 191 0.17 6.96 26.35
C PRO A 191 -1.35 6.85 26.39
N TYR A 192 -1.98 6.76 25.20
CA TYR A 192 -3.41 6.61 25.07
C TYR A 192 -3.85 5.19 25.44
N ASP A 193 -4.83 5.10 26.33
CA ASP A 193 -5.54 3.88 26.68
C ASP A 193 -6.85 3.82 25.88
N GLU A 194 -6.96 2.85 24.99
CA GLU A 194 -8.12 2.67 24.11
C GLU A 194 -9.39 2.25 24.84
N GLU A 195 -9.24 1.47 25.93
CA GLU A 195 -10.38 0.94 26.69
C GLU A 195 -11.01 2.06 27.54
N ARG A 196 -10.17 2.87 28.19
CA ARG A 196 -10.60 3.98 29.05
C ARG A 196 -10.84 5.27 28.28
N HIS A 197 -10.32 5.38 27.07
CA HIS A 197 -10.30 6.62 26.30
C HIS A 197 -9.60 7.76 27.02
N GLU A 198 -8.48 7.46 27.62
CA GLU A 198 -7.67 8.39 28.43
C GLU A 198 -6.23 8.46 27.89
N GLY A 199 -5.42 9.38 28.45
CA GLY A 199 -4.04 9.58 28.02
C GLY A 199 -3.91 10.60 26.89
N VAL A 200 -2.69 10.78 26.39
CA VAL A 200 -2.32 11.84 25.43
C VAL A 200 -1.83 11.27 24.12
N LEU A 201 -0.72 10.52 24.15
CA LEU A 201 -0.02 10.06 22.94
C LEU A 201 -0.61 8.76 22.41
N ARG A 202 -1.20 8.82 21.19
CA ARG A 202 -1.83 7.68 20.53
C ARG A 202 -0.85 6.92 19.65
N HIS A 203 -0.16 7.66 18.76
CA HIS A 203 0.79 7.09 17.81
C HIS A 203 2.00 8.00 17.61
N ILE A 204 3.08 7.40 17.21
CA ILE A 204 4.25 8.08 16.65
C ILE A 204 4.29 7.73 15.17
N MET A 205 4.32 8.74 14.30
CA MET A 205 4.57 8.55 12.88
C MET A 205 5.86 9.28 12.51
N VAL A 206 6.69 8.63 11.71
CA VAL A 206 7.90 9.22 11.14
C VAL A 206 7.85 9.08 9.63
N ARG A 207 8.14 10.16 8.93
CA ARG A 207 8.36 10.17 7.47
C ARG A 207 9.80 10.53 7.20
N TYR A 208 10.38 9.88 6.22
CA TYR A 208 11.76 10.08 5.80
C TYR A 208 11.85 10.29 4.29
N GLY A 209 12.38 11.43 3.86
CA GLY A 209 12.68 11.70 2.46
C GLY A 209 13.97 10.99 2.06
N LEU A 210 13.88 9.96 1.21
CA LEU A 210 15.04 9.16 0.83
C LEU A 210 16.11 10.00 0.09
N ALA A 211 15.68 10.85 -0.84
CA ALA A 211 16.59 11.68 -1.64
C ALA A 211 17.12 12.90 -0.86
N THR A 212 16.33 13.46 0.04
CA THR A 212 16.66 14.70 0.77
C THR A 212 17.21 14.44 2.16
N ARG A 213 16.99 13.23 2.71
CA ARG A 213 17.26 12.81 4.09
C ARG A 213 16.46 13.59 5.15
N GLU A 214 15.47 14.36 4.73
CA GLU A 214 14.63 15.12 5.66
C GLU A 214 13.70 14.20 6.46
N ILE A 215 13.52 14.53 7.73
CA ILE A 215 12.69 13.78 8.66
C ILE A 215 11.52 14.64 9.14
N MET A 216 10.31 14.06 9.10
CA MET A 216 9.14 14.58 9.80
C MET A 216 8.75 13.64 10.92
N VAL A 217 8.55 14.19 12.11
CA VAL A 217 7.97 13.49 13.27
C VAL A 217 6.55 13.99 13.48
N VAL A 218 5.59 13.07 13.49
CA VAL A 218 4.19 13.38 13.77
C VAL A 218 3.78 12.71 15.06
N LEU A 219 3.40 13.53 16.03
CA LEU A 219 2.87 13.08 17.31
C LEU A 219 1.34 13.08 17.22
N ILE A 220 0.73 11.88 17.11
CA ILE A 220 -0.72 11.77 17.08
C ILE A 220 -1.25 11.70 18.51
N THR A 221 -2.03 12.70 18.90
CA THR A 221 -2.51 12.86 20.27
C THR A 221 -4.03 12.85 20.37
N ARG A 222 -4.56 12.44 21.52
CA ARG A 222 -5.98 12.58 21.83
C ARG A 222 -6.33 14.01 22.24
N THR A 223 -5.40 14.68 22.89
CA THR A 223 -5.58 16.01 23.52
C THR A 223 -4.79 17.07 22.78
N ASP A 224 -5.21 18.31 22.89
CA ASP A 224 -4.53 19.50 22.39
C ASP A 224 -3.18 19.74 23.04
N GLU A 225 -3.11 19.47 24.36
CA GLU A 225 -1.89 19.70 25.13
C GLU A 225 -1.04 18.40 25.23
N ILE A 226 0.26 18.59 25.06
CA ILE A 226 1.27 17.57 25.33
C ILE A 226 2.07 18.03 26.54
N PRO A 227 2.07 17.28 27.66
CA PRO A 227 2.90 17.60 28.81
C PRO A 227 4.38 17.68 28.42
N ASN A 228 5.10 18.66 28.95
CA ASN A 228 6.53 18.86 28.68
C ASN A 228 6.87 19.04 27.16
N ARG A 229 5.93 19.48 26.32
CA ARG A 229 6.08 19.61 24.88
C ARG A 229 7.39 20.27 24.43
N LYS A 230 7.78 21.39 25.08
CA LYS A 230 9.02 22.10 24.73
C LYS A 230 10.28 21.26 24.95
N LYS A 231 10.31 20.44 26.01
CA LYS A 231 11.43 19.54 26.30
C LYS A 231 11.47 18.37 25.29
N LEU A 232 10.30 17.82 24.96
CA LEU A 232 10.18 16.75 23.96
C LEU A 232 10.69 17.23 22.60
N VAL A 233 10.19 18.36 22.09
CA VAL A 233 10.61 18.92 20.81
C VAL A 233 12.11 19.20 20.78
N ARG A 234 12.66 19.82 21.83
CA ARG A 234 14.11 20.07 21.95
C ARG A 234 14.90 18.77 21.89
N GLY A 235 14.51 17.75 22.66
CA GLY A 235 15.22 16.47 22.69
C GLY A 235 15.23 15.75 21.34
N ILE A 236 14.14 15.85 20.57
CA ILE A 236 14.07 15.29 19.21
C ILE A 236 15.03 16.04 18.27
N VAL A 237 15.00 17.37 18.27
CA VAL A 237 15.84 18.21 17.39
C VAL A 237 17.32 18.05 17.71
N GLU A 238 17.69 18.00 18.98
CA GLU A 238 19.07 17.78 19.44
C GLU A 238 19.59 16.38 19.02
N ALA A 239 18.72 15.36 19.06
CA ALA A 239 19.08 14.00 18.69
C ALA A 239 19.22 13.80 17.15
N PHE A 240 18.44 14.54 16.35
CA PHE A 240 18.38 14.35 14.91
C PHE A 240 18.42 15.68 14.15
N PRO A 241 19.61 16.14 13.69
CA PRO A 241 19.75 17.37 12.91
C PRO A 241 19.00 17.38 11.57
N ASP A 242 18.66 16.18 11.05
CA ASP A 242 17.92 15.99 9.80
C ASP A 242 16.40 16.15 9.96
N VAL A 243 15.91 16.27 11.18
CA VAL A 243 14.51 16.63 11.42
C VAL A 243 14.27 18.04 10.91
N LYS A 244 13.29 18.20 10.04
CA LYS A 244 12.87 19.49 9.44
C LYS A 244 11.44 19.86 9.80
N SER A 245 10.71 18.93 10.36
CA SER A 245 9.31 19.08 10.74
C SER A 245 8.99 18.25 11.97
N ILE A 246 8.40 18.88 12.97
CA ILE A 246 7.71 18.18 14.07
C ILE A 246 6.30 18.76 14.13
N VAL A 247 5.31 17.88 13.96
CA VAL A 247 3.89 18.28 13.97
C VAL A 247 3.11 17.44 14.97
N GLN A 248 2.07 18.05 15.52
CA GLN A 248 1.06 17.37 16.31
C GLN A 248 -0.19 17.20 15.44
N ASN A 249 -0.68 15.97 15.33
CA ASN A 249 -1.98 15.70 14.75
C ASN A 249 -2.93 15.29 15.87
N ILE A 250 -4.08 15.98 15.98
CA ILE A 250 -5.01 15.84 17.10
C ILE A 250 -6.18 14.97 16.66
N ASN A 251 -6.33 13.81 17.28
CA ASN A 251 -7.46 12.91 17.06
C ASN A 251 -8.14 12.56 18.40
N PRO A 252 -9.16 13.36 18.81
CA PRO A 252 -9.89 13.11 20.04
C PRO A 252 -10.93 11.99 19.92
N LYS A 253 -11.21 11.52 18.72
CA LYS A 253 -12.29 10.55 18.45
C LYS A 253 -11.90 9.13 18.89
N ARG A 254 -12.86 8.38 19.41
CA ARG A 254 -12.70 6.94 19.67
C ARG A 254 -12.93 6.18 18.35
N THR A 255 -11.86 5.99 17.61
CA THR A 255 -11.90 5.45 16.25
C THR A 255 -10.59 4.72 15.90
N ASN A 256 -10.66 3.79 14.96
CA ASN A 256 -9.49 3.14 14.35
C ASN A 256 -8.78 4.03 13.31
N VAL A 257 -9.39 5.16 12.92
CA VAL A 257 -8.71 6.15 12.07
C VAL A 257 -7.61 6.81 12.89
N ILE A 258 -6.40 6.79 12.37
CA ILE A 258 -5.22 7.21 13.14
C ILE A 258 -5.08 8.73 13.16
N LEU A 259 -5.13 9.36 11.97
CA LEU A 259 -5.00 10.82 11.85
C LEU A 259 -6.35 11.50 12.12
N GLY A 260 -6.30 12.56 12.91
CA GLY A 260 -7.42 13.50 13.08
C GLY A 260 -7.41 14.60 12.02
N GLU A 261 -8.39 15.48 12.11
CA GLU A 261 -8.58 16.57 11.14
C GLU A 261 -7.59 17.73 11.35
N GLU A 262 -7.19 17.98 12.61
CA GLU A 262 -6.34 19.11 12.96
C GLU A 262 -4.86 18.70 13.05
N THR A 263 -4.00 19.49 12.40
CA THR A 263 -2.54 19.35 12.48
C THR A 263 -1.89 20.69 12.80
N ARG A 264 -0.98 20.70 13.79
CA ARG A 264 -0.26 21.90 14.24
C ARG A 264 1.24 21.70 14.12
N VAL A 265 1.95 22.69 13.61
CA VAL A 265 3.42 22.68 13.59
C VAL A 265 3.93 22.99 15.00
N LEU A 266 4.73 22.07 15.55
CA LEU A 266 5.40 22.27 16.83
C LEU A 266 6.80 22.84 16.65
N TRP A 267 7.47 22.48 15.55
CA TRP A 267 8.79 22.98 15.19
C TRP A 267 9.07 22.78 13.71
N GLY A 268 9.82 23.72 13.12
CA GLY A 268 10.24 23.66 11.73
C GLY A 268 9.12 23.97 10.74
N ARG A 269 9.00 23.16 9.71
CA ARG A 269 8.05 23.33 8.61
C ARG A 269 6.82 22.41 8.77
N ASP A 270 5.75 22.71 8.04
CA ASP A 270 4.56 21.88 7.89
C ASP A 270 4.79 20.66 7.00
N VAL A 271 5.88 20.65 6.21
CA VAL A 271 6.22 19.62 5.24
C VAL A 271 7.70 19.21 5.34
N ILE A 272 8.01 18.02 4.81
CA ILE A 272 9.34 17.66 4.34
C ILE A 272 9.32 17.55 2.82
N TYR A 273 10.51 17.50 2.23
CA TYR A 273 10.66 17.29 0.80
C TYR A 273 11.26 15.93 0.50
N ASP A 274 10.84 15.34 -0.64
CA ASP A 274 11.51 14.18 -1.23
C ASP A 274 11.44 14.29 -2.76
N LYS A 275 12.06 13.35 -3.48
CA LYS A 275 12.06 13.30 -4.95
C LYS A 275 11.64 11.92 -5.47
N ILE A 276 10.92 11.93 -6.58
CA ILE A 276 10.69 10.77 -7.43
C ILE A 276 11.24 11.14 -8.82
N GLY A 277 12.35 10.51 -9.22
CA GLY A 277 13.11 10.99 -10.37
C GLY A 277 13.60 12.44 -10.13
N ASP A 278 13.32 13.32 -11.07
CA ASP A 278 13.70 14.73 -10.98
C ASP A 278 12.63 15.61 -10.30
N ILE A 279 11.45 15.08 -10.05
CA ILE A 279 10.33 15.82 -9.47
C ILE A 279 10.43 15.84 -7.95
N ARG A 280 10.39 17.05 -7.39
CA ARG A 280 10.40 17.30 -5.95
C ARG A 280 8.98 17.44 -5.41
N PHE A 281 8.71 16.78 -4.29
CA PHE A 281 7.41 16.80 -3.63
C PHE A 281 7.52 17.37 -2.22
N ALA A 282 6.60 18.25 -1.87
CA ALA A 282 6.30 18.65 -0.51
C ALA A 282 5.32 17.63 0.09
N ILE A 283 5.68 17.07 1.23
CA ILE A 283 4.96 15.96 1.87
C ILE A 283 4.55 16.41 3.26
N SER A 284 3.24 16.58 3.49
CA SER A 284 2.67 16.90 4.79
C SER A 284 2.42 15.64 5.63
N ALA A 285 1.99 15.80 6.86
CA ALA A 285 1.60 14.67 7.72
C ALA A 285 0.45 13.85 7.12
N GLN A 286 -0.48 14.48 6.43
CA GLN A 286 -1.70 13.85 5.88
C GLN A 286 -1.54 13.41 4.42
N SER A 287 -0.55 13.91 3.67
CA SER A 287 -0.35 13.56 2.26
C SER A 287 -0.18 12.06 2.08
N PHE A 288 -0.88 11.49 1.09
CA PHE A 288 -0.52 10.17 0.60
C PHE A 288 0.76 10.30 -0.24
N TYR A 289 1.77 9.57 0.12
CA TYR A 289 3.04 9.46 -0.60
C TYR A 289 3.50 8.01 -0.50
N GLN A 290 3.88 7.42 -1.62
CA GLN A 290 4.25 6.01 -1.70
C GLN A 290 5.38 5.67 -0.72
N VAL A 291 5.25 4.53 -0.05
CA VAL A 291 6.15 4.17 1.07
C VAL A 291 7.45 3.49 0.62
N ASN A 292 7.55 3.09 -0.64
CA ASN A 292 8.75 2.50 -1.24
C ASN A 292 9.24 3.40 -2.40
N PRO A 293 10.07 4.40 -2.13
CA PRO A 293 10.48 5.37 -3.15
C PRO A 293 11.26 4.75 -4.31
N VAL A 294 12.00 3.66 -4.08
CA VAL A 294 12.75 2.95 -5.12
C VAL A 294 11.79 2.33 -6.13
N GLN A 295 10.83 1.55 -5.66
CA GLN A 295 9.86 0.90 -6.54
C GLN A 295 8.78 1.87 -7.06
N THR A 296 8.51 2.96 -6.38
CA THR A 296 7.63 4.02 -6.88
C THR A 296 8.16 4.61 -8.17
N ARG A 297 9.47 4.86 -8.22
CA ARG A 297 10.10 5.33 -9.45
C ARG A 297 9.91 4.32 -10.59
N VAL A 298 10.16 3.04 -10.35
CA VAL A 298 9.95 1.96 -11.33
C VAL A 298 8.50 1.91 -11.80
N LEU A 299 7.55 1.99 -10.86
CA LEU A 299 6.12 1.98 -11.15
C LEU A 299 5.72 3.15 -12.07
N TYR A 300 6.21 4.37 -11.77
CA TYR A 300 5.88 5.57 -12.53
C TYR A 300 6.61 5.65 -13.87
N GLU A 301 7.86 5.17 -13.96
CA GLU A 301 8.55 4.99 -15.23
C GLU A 301 7.79 4.04 -16.16
N LYS A 302 7.22 2.97 -15.59
CA LYS A 302 6.38 2.05 -16.35
C LYS A 302 5.04 2.66 -16.76
N ALA A 303 4.42 3.46 -15.90
CA ALA A 303 3.20 4.20 -16.24
C ALA A 303 3.47 5.21 -17.37
N LEU A 304 4.61 5.92 -17.35
CA LEU A 304 5.04 6.83 -18.40
C LEU A 304 5.30 6.08 -19.73
N GLU A 305 6.01 4.95 -19.69
CA GLU A 305 6.23 4.10 -20.86
C GLU A 305 4.90 3.67 -21.50
N TYR A 306 3.94 3.23 -20.66
CA TYR A 306 2.64 2.75 -21.15
C TYR A 306 1.72 3.88 -21.62
N ALA A 307 1.87 5.08 -21.06
CA ALA A 307 1.18 6.26 -21.57
C ALA A 307 1.66 6.67 -22.97
N GLY A 308 2.90 6.34 -23.35
CA GLY A 308 3.45 6.54 -24.69
C GLY A 308 3.37 7.99 -25.16
N LEU A 309 3.73 8.94 -24.29
CA LEU A 309 3.58 10.39 -24.52
C LEU A 309 4.70 10.92 -25.41
N THR A 310 4.35 11.79 -26.36
CA THR A 310 5.25 12.45 -27.32
C THR A 310 5.44 13.93 -27.07
N GLY A 311 4.63 14.52 -26.19
CA GLY A 311 4.59 15.96 -25.90
C GLY A 311 3.37 16.67 -26.47
N GLU A 312 2.53 16.00 -27.25
CA GLU A 312 1.34 16.57 -27.88
C GLU A 312 0.03 16.15 -27.18
N GLU A 313 0.11 15.19 -26.28
CA GLU A 313 -1.08 14.59 -25.69
C GLU A 313 -1.65 15.40 -24.54
N THR A 314 -2.98 15.40 -24.47
CA THR A 314 -3.76 15.78 -23.30
C THR A 314 -4.02 14.56 -22.45
N VAL A 315 -3.63 14.62 -21.18
CA VAL A 315 -3.71 13.50 -20.22
C VAL A 315 -4.63 13.86 -19.07
N ILE A 316 -5.46 12.91 -18.63
CA ILE A 316 -6.18 13.01 -17.35
C ILE A 316 -5.55 12.02 -16.36
N ASP A 317 -5.24 12.50 -15.15
CA ASP A 317 -4.87 11.69 -14.00
C ASP A 317 -6.05 11.68 -13.01
N ALA A 318 -6.79 10.59 -13.02
CA ALA A 318 -7.88 10.37 -12.09
C ALA A 318 -7.36 9.76 -10.79
N TYR A 319 -7.80 10.29 -9.65
CA TYR A 319 -7.28 10.01 -8.31
C TYR A 319 -5.84 10.53 -8.10
N CYS A 320 -5.55 11.75 -8.56
CA CYS A 320 -4.18 12.27 -8.65
C CYS A 320 -3.48 12.50 -7.30
N GLY A 321 -4.19 12.49 -6.16
CA GLY A 321 -3.62 12.74 -4.85
C GLY A 321 -2.88 14.08 -4.81
N ILE A 322 -1.63 14.09 -4.32
CA ILE A 322 -0.75 15.26 -4.32
C ILE A 322 -0.04 15.50 -5.68
N GLY A 323 -0.56 14.89 -6.75
CA GLY A 323 -0.07 15.06 -8.12
C GLY A 323 1.13 14.21 -8.48
N THR A 324 1.39 13.09 -7.78
CA THR A 324 2.64 12.34 -7.98
C THR A 324 2.78 11.76 -9.38
N ILE A 325 1.75 11.11 -9.93
CA ILE A 325 1.78 10.58 -11.30
C ILE A 325 1.65 11.73 -12.30
N ALA A 326 0.67 12.64 -12.12
CA ALA A 326 0.45 13.77 -13.00
C ALA A 326 1.72 14.57 -13.27
N LEU A 327 2.45 14.95 -12.20
CA LEU A 327 3.66 15.76 -12.33
C LEU A 327 4.84 14.96 -12.91
N PHE A 328 4.90 13.65 -12.65
CA PHE A 328 5.90 12.78 -13.25
C PHE A 328 5.71 12.66 -14.78
N LEU A 329 4.47 12.68 -15.25
CA LEU A 329 4.13 12.64 -16.68
C LEU A 329 4.24 14.02 -17.37
N ALA A 330 4.18 15.12 -16.62
CA ALA A 330 4.04 16.48 -17.15
C ALA A 330 5.14 16.90 -18.14
N GLY A 331 6.37 16.42 -17.94
CA GLY A 331 7.49 16.69 -18.83
C GLY A 331 7.38 16.05 -20.23
N ARG A 332 6.40 15.16 -20.44
CA ARG A 332 6.16 14.45 -21.70
C ARG A 332 4.75 14.64 -22.24
N ALA A 333 3.92 15.45 -21.63
CA ALA A 333 2.56 15.75 -22.04
C ALA A 333 2.41 17.22 -22.47
N LYS A 334 1.51 17.50 -23.40
CA LYS A 334 1.10 18.87 -23.74
C LYS A 334 0.33 19.51 -22.58
N LYS A 335 -0.61 18.78 -22.01
CA LYS A 335 -1.46 19.24 -20.92
C LYS A 335 -1.87 18.08 -20.04
N ILE A 336 -1.90 18.32 -18.72
CA ILE A 336 -2.41 17.34 -17.73
C ILE A 336 -3.53 17.95 -16.92
N TYR A 337 -4.58 17.18 -16.71
CA TYR A 337 -5.69 17.45 -15.82
C TYR A 337 -5.72 16.41 -14.71
N GLY A 338 -5.53 16.82 -13.47
CA GLY A 338 -5.65 15.97 -12.28
C GLY A 338 -6.96 16.19 -11.57
N VAL A 339 -7.57 15.11 -11.06
CA VAL A 339 -8.76 15.21 -10.20
C VAL A 339 -8.59 14.39 -8.94
N GLU A 340 -8.95 14.99 -7.81
CA GLU A 340 -8.86 14.37 -6.48
C GLU A 340 -9.99 14.89 -5.59
N VAL A 341 -10.55 13.99 -4.76
CA VAL A 341 -11.68 14.32 -3.90
C VAL A 341 -11.27 15.11 -2.65
N VAL A 342 -10.02 14.99 -2.23
CA VAL A 342 -9.48 15.62 -1.01
C VAL A 342 -8.92 17.00 -1.34
N PRO A 343 -9.56 18.12 -0.86
CA PRO A 343 -9.13 19.48 -1.19
C PRO A 343 -7.68 19.80 -0.81
N GLU A 344 -7.21 19.27 0.33
CA GLU A 344 -5.86 19.47 0.83
C GLU A 344 -4.82 18.80 -0.09
N ALA A 345 -5.16 17.62 -0.63
CA ALA A 345 -4.29 16.93 -1.59
C ALA A 345 -4.20 17.71 -2.91
N VAL A 346 -5.30 18.30 -3.38
CA VAL A 346 -5.29 19.18 -4.56
C VAL A 346 -4.46 20.45 -4.32
N ALA A 347 -4.54 21.05 -3.13
CA ALA A 347 -3.69 22.17 -2.76
C ALA A 347 -2.20 21.78 -2.77
N ASP A 348 -1.87 20.62 -2.23
CA ASP A 348 -0.51 20.06 -2.28
C ASP A 348 -0.07 19.76 -3.73
N ALA A 349 -0.96 19.26 -4.60
CA ALA A 349 -0.65 19.01 -6.02
C ALA A 349 -0.28 20.31 -6.75
N LYS A 350 -1.04 21.40 -6.53
CA LYS A 350 -0.75 22.73 -7.07
C LYS A 350 0.58 23.27 -6.56
N ARG A 351 0.82 23.17 -5.24
CA ARG A 351 2.10 23.54 -4.61
C ARG A 351 3.27 22.74 -5.22
N ASN A 352 3.09 21.46 -5.46
CA ASN A 352 4.09 20.61 -6.06
C ASN A 352 4.35 20.97 -7.54
N ALA A 353 3.33 21.36 -8.30
CA ALA A 353 3.51 21.87 -9.65
C ALA A 353 4.34 23.17 -9.67
N GLU A 354 4.01 24.12 -8.81
CA GLU A 354 4.75 25.37 -8.64
C GLU A 354 6.20 25.13 -8.22
N LEU A 355 6.43 24.24 -7.25
CA LEU A 355 7.75 23.84 -6.74
C LEU A 355 8.70 23.34 -7.83
N ASN A 356 8.14 22.73 -8.88
CA ASN A 356 8.89 22.17 -10.01
C ASN A 356 8.82 23.03 -11.28
N GLY A 357 8.17 24.19 -11.24
CA GLY A 357 7.99 25.06 -12.40
C GLY A 357 7.09 24.45 -13.49
N ILE A 358 6.24 23.48 -13.13
CA ILE A 358 5.33 22.79 -14.06
C ILE A 358 4.10 23.67 -14.26
N ARG A 359 3.86 24.12 -15.51
CA ARG A 359 2.78 25.04 -15.86
C ARG A 359 1.68 24.40 -16.71
N ASN A 360 1.89 23.20 -17.20
CA ASN A 360 0.97 22.45 -18.05
C ASN A 360 0.11 21.43 -17.28
N ALA A 361 0.07 21.51 -15.94
CA ALA A 361 -0.78 20.68 -15.10
C ALA A 361 -1.85 21.55 -14.39
N GLU A 362 -3.09 21.11 -14.44
CA GLU A 362 -4.24 21.72 -13.74
C GLU A 362 -4.90 20.69 -12.83
N PHE A 363 -5.36 21.13 -11.65
CA PHE A 363 -5.91 20.22 -10.64
C PHE A 363 -7.29 20.71 -10.17
N ALA A 364 -8.27 19.81 -10.17
CA ALA A 364 -9.64 20.05 -9.72
C ALA A 364 -9.99 19.21 -8.49
N VAL A 365 -10.77 19.81 -7.58
CA VAL A 365 -11.33 19.13 -6.41
C VAL A 365 -12.69 18.53 -6.79
N GLY A 366 -12.86 17.24 -6.55
CA GLY A 366 -14.14 16.57 -6.72
C GLY A 366 -14.00 15.08 -6.96
N LYS A 367 -15.14 14.41 -7.04
CA LYS A 367 -15.16 12.98 -7.41
C LYS A 367 -14.77 12.85 -8.88
N ALA A 368 -13.87 11.92 -9.17
CA ALA A 368 -13.36 11.74 -10.54
C ALA A 368 -14.49 11.49 -11.54
N GLU A 369 -15.46 10.65 -11.21
CA GLU A 369 -16.62 10.35 -12.05
C GLU A 369 -17.48 11.58 -12.38
N THR A 370 -17.55 12.54 -11.46
CA THR A 370 -18.35 13.77 -11.66
C THR A 370 -17.56 14.84 -12.44
N VAL A 371 -16.32 15.08 -12.03
CA VAL A 371 -15.49 16.14 -12.64
C VAL A 371 -15.11 15.78 -14.08
N MET A 372 -14.78 14.51 -14.34
CA MET A 372 -14.45 14.07 -15.70
C MET A 372 -15.66 14.12 -16.64
N GLU A 373 -16.87 13.86 -16.15
CA GLU A 373 -18.09 14.02 -16.95
C GLU A 373 -18.30 15.49 -17.32
N GLN A 374 -18.12 16.42 -16.35
CA GLN A 374 -18.19 17.87 -16.63
C GLN A 374 -17.14 18.30 -17.65
N TRP A 375 -15.92 17.79 -17.56
CA TRP A 375 -14.89 18.04 -18.56
C TRP A 375 -15.26 17.51 -19.94
N TYR A 376 -15.85 16.34 -20.01
CA TYR A 376 -16.35 15.77 -21.28
C TYR A 376 -17.45 16.63 -21.90
N GLU A 377 -18.41 17.08 -21.12
CA GLU A 377 -19.49 18.00 -21.55
C GLU A 377 -18.94 19.36 -22.00
N ALA A 378 -17.90 19.85 -21.34
CA ALA A 378 -17.17 21.07 -21.74
C ALA A 378 -16.29 20.89 -22.99
N GLY A 379 -16.27 19.71 -23.59
CA GLY A 379 -15.56 19.43 -24.84
C GLY A 379 -14.13 18.90 -24.67
N LEU A 380 -13.68 18.61 -23.45
CA LEU A 380 -12.35 18.00 -23.23
C LEU A 380 -12.31 16.58 -23.82
N ARG A 381 -11.31 16.31 -24.61
CA ARG A 381 -11.05 14.98 -25.20
C ARG A 381 -9.60 14.59 -24.92
N PRO A 382 -9.36 13.75 -23.92
CA PRO A 382 -8.00 13.32 -23.58
C PRO A 382 -7.51 12.25 -24.59
N ASP A 383 -6.21 12.26 -24.85
CA ASP A 383 -5.52 11.22 -25.62
C ASP A 383 -5.19 10.01 -24.73
N CYS A 384 -4.94 10.27 -23.45
CA CYS A 384 -4.61 9.25 -22.47
C CYS A 384 -5.32 9.55 -21.12
N ILE A 385 -5.83 8.53 -20.47
CA ILE A 385 -6.32 8.60 -19.09
C ILE A 385 -5.49 7.65 -18.23
N VAL A 386 -4.96 8.17 -17.12
CA VAL A 386 -4.28 7.39 -16.10
C VAL A 386 -5.18 7.29 -14.89
N VAL A 387 -5.31 6.10 -14.33
CA VAL A 387 -6.07 5.87 -13.09
C VAL A 387 -5.22 5.11 -12.08
N ASP A 388 -5.24 5.55 -10.82
CA ASP A 388 -4.64 4.86 -9.65
C ASP A 388 -5.67 4.81 -8.51
N PRO A 389 -6.73 3.99 -8.66
CA PRO A 389 -7.83 3.98 -7.72
C PRO A 389 -7.47 3.27 -6.40
N PRO A 390 -8.26 3.49 -5.32
CA PRO A 390 -8.13 2.75 -4.09
C PRO A 390 -8.39 1.25 -4.29
N ARG A 391 -8.14 0.44 -3.27
CA ARG A 391 -8.27 -1.04 -3.30
C ARG A 391 -9.59 -1.58 -3.84
N LYS A 392 -10.68 -0.81 -3.77
CA LYS A 392 -11.99 -1.19 -4.32
C LYS A 392 -12.06 -1.13 -5.86
N GLY A 393 -11.08 -0.55 -6.52
CA GLY A 393 -11.08 -0.26 -7.93
C GLY A 393 -11.80 1.04 -8.27
N CYS A 394 -12.04 1.28 -9.58
CA CYS A 394 -12.80 2.42 -10.06
C CYS A 394 -14.29 2.27 -9.74
N GLU A 395 -14.97 3.40 -9.54
CA GLU A 395 -16.42 3.42 -9.53
C GLU A 395 -16.97 3.11 -10.94
N PRO A 396 -18.08 2.36 -11.07
CA PRO A 396 -18.63 2.01 -12.39
C PRO A 396 -18.88 3.24 -13.27
N SER A 397 -19.39 4.32 -12.70
CA SER A 397 -19.65 5.57 -13.41
C SER A 397 -18.39 6.24 -13.96
N LEU A 398 -17.24 6.07 -13.30
CA LEU A 398 -15.97 6.52 -13.85
C LEU A 398 -15.55 5.69 -15.08
N LEU A 399 -15.70 4.37 -15.03
CA LEU A 399 -15.41 3.51 -16.18
C LEU A 399 -16.32 3.86 -17.38
N GLU A 400 -17.59 4.13 -17.12
CA GLU A 400 -18.53 4.60 -18.15
C GLU A 400 -18.07 5.96 -18.76
N THR A 401 -17.59 6.88 -17.93
CA THR A 401 -17.08 8.17 -18.39
C THR A 401 -15.82 8.00 -19.24
N ILE A 402 -14.91 7.10 -18.84
CA ILE A 402 -13.73 6.74 -19.65
C ILE A 402 -14.15 6.22 -21.03
N LEU A 403 -15.14 5.32 -21.06
CA LEU A 403 -15.68 4.80 -22.34
C LEU A 403 -16.33 5.90 -23.20
N LYS A 404 -17.06 6.84 -22.61
CA LYS A 404 -17.62 8.01 -23.33
C LYS A 404 -16.52 8.93 -23.88
N MET A 405 -15.49 9.22 -23.10
CA MET A 405 -14.36 10.06 -23.51
C MET A 405 -13.51 9.41 -24.59
N SER A 406 -13.50 8.07 -24.64
CA SER A 406 -12.82 7.25 -25.64
C SER A 406 -11.36 7.64 -25.90
N PRO A 407 -10.50 7.81 -24.86
CA PRO A 407 -9.08 8.10 -25.09
C PRO A 407 -8.43 6.96 -25.86
N GLN A 408 -7.39 7.27 -26.63
CA GLN A 408 -6.64 6.24 -27.38
C GLN A 408 -5.97 5.24 -26.44
N ARG A 409 -5.57 5.70 -25.23
CA ARG A 409 -4.88 4.89 -24.22
C ARG A 409 -5.47 5.09 -22.84
N VAL A 410 -5.54 3.98 -22.09
CA VAL A 410 -5.79 3.99 -20.65
C VAL A 410 -4.61 3.29 -19.97
N VAL A 411 -4.01 3.96 -18.99
CA VAL A 411 -3.01 3.38 -18.09
C VAL A 411 -3.65 3.16 -16.75
N TYR A 412 -3.72 1.90 -16.32
CA TYR A 412 -4.31 1.53 -15.04
C TYR A 412 -3.21 1.09 -14.07
N VAL A 413 -3.00 1.84 -13.00
CA VAL A 413 -2.15 1.46 -11.86
C VAL A 413 -3.04 0.86 -10.78
N SER A 414 -2.67 -0.27 -10.21
CA SER A 414 -3.53 -0.95 -9.24
C SER A 414 -2.75 -1.69 -8.16
N CYS A 415 -3.20 -1.54 -6.92
CA CYS A 415 -2.72 -2.30 -5.76
C CYS A 415 -3.56 -3.55 -5.45
N ASN A 416 -4.56 -3.89 -6.28
CA ASN A 416 -5.44 -5.05 -6.08
C ASN A 416 -5.76 -5.74 -7.40
N PRO A 417 -5.09 -6.87 -7.71
CA PRO A 417 -5.30 -7.60 -8.97
C PRO A 417 -6.73 -8.06 -9.24
N ALA A 418 -7.52 -8.32 -8.19
CA ALA A 418 -8.90 -8.80 -8.38
C ALA A 418 -9.84 -7.69 -8.88
N THR A 419 -9.77 -6.50 -8.27
CA THR A 419 -10.55 -5.34 -8.73
C THR A 419 -10.03 -4.80 -10.05
N LEU A 420 -8.73 -4.83 -10.26
CA LEU A 420 -8.12 -4.54 -11.57
C LEU A 420 -8.74 -5.41 -12.66
N ALA A 421 -8.71 -6.73 -12.48
CA ALA A 421 -9.23 -7.67 -13.49
C ALA A 421 -10.72 -7.45 -13.80
N ARG A 422 -11.54 -7.07 -12.79
CA ARG A 422 -12.94 -6.69 -12.97
C ARG A 422 -13.08 -5.43 -13.84
N ASP A 423 -12.32 -4.40 -13.51
CA ASP A 423 -12.42 -3.10 -14.19
C ASP A 423 -11.90 -3.18 -15.64
N LEU A 424 -10.81 -3.92 -15.85
CA LEU A 424 -10.30 -4.18 -17.21
C LEU A 424 -11.32 -4.93 -18.07
N ARG A 425 -12.08 -5.87 -17.50
CA ARG A 425 -13.14 -6.56 -18.25
C ARG A 425 -14.21 -5.60 -18.75
N ILE A 426 -14.64 -4.64 -17.89
CA ILE A 426 -15.62 -3.62 -18.28
C ILE A 426 -15.06 -2.75 -19.45
N LEU A 427 -13.81 -2.34 -19.35
CA LEU A 427 -13.18 -1.54 -20.41
C LEU A 427 -13.02 -2.35 -21.71
N GLU A 428 -12.68 -3.63 -21.62
CA GLU A 428 -12.58 -4.51 -22.82
C GLU A 428 -13.93 -4.73 -23.50
N ASP A 429 -14.99 -4.90 -22.71
CA ASP A 429 -16.36 -4.99 -23.24
C ASP A 429 -16.81 -3.68 -23.90
N GLY A 430 -16.24 -2.54 -23.43
CA GLY A 430 -16.47 -1.22 -23.98
C GLY A 430 -15.55 -0.85 -25.18
N GLY A 431 -14.79 -1.79 -25.71
CA GLY A 431 -14.01 -1.56 -26.95
C GLY A 431 -12.51 -1.37 -26.76
N TYR A 432 -11.99 -1.50 -25.53
CA TYR A 432 -10.55 -1.49 -25.28
C TYR A 432 -9.93 -2.88 -25.42
N ARG A 433 -8.61 -2.93 -25.51
CA ARG A 433 -7.80 -4.14 -25.44
C ARG A 433 -6.73 -3.98 -24.39
N THR A 434 -6.63 -4.95 -23.49
CA THR A 434 -5.51 -5.07 -22.54
C THR A 434 -4.29 -5.57 -23.31
N GLU A 435 -3.29 -4.72 -23.48
CA GLU A 435 -2.09 -5.04 -24.27
C GLU A 435 -1.00 -5.66 -23.40
N ALA A 436 -0.59 -4.93 -22.38
CA ALA A 436 0.51 -5.32 -21.51
C ALA A 436 0.18 -5.07 -20.04
N VAL A 437 0.65 -5.98 -19.21
CA VAL A 437 0.52 -5.93 -17.76
C VAL A 437 1.89 -6.10 -17.13
N GLN A 438 2.33 -5.11 -16.36
CA GLN A 438 3.59 -5.14 -15.64
C GLN A 438 3.34 -5.23 -14.14
N PRO A 439 3.47 -6.40 -13.52
CA PRO A 439 3.50 -6.50 -12.06
C PRO A 439 4.78 -5.87 -11.49
N VAL A 440 4.65 -5.20 -10.34
CA VAL A 440 5.75 -4.57 -9.61
C VAL A 440 5.64 -4.93 -8.13
N ASP A 441 6.73 -5.40 -7.54
CA ASP A 441 6.78 -5.67 -6.11
C ASP A 441 7.09 -4.40 -5.31
N MET A 442 6.05 -3.62 -5.03
CA MET A 442 6.13 -2.42 -4.20
C MET A 442 6.33 -2.73 -2.71
N PHE A 443 5.96 -3.94 -2.28
CA PHE A 443 5.89 -4.32 -0.86
C PHE A 443 6.54 -5.69 -0.61
N PRO A 444 7.86 -5.83 -0.80
CA PRO A 444 8.59 -7.05 -0.45
C PRO A 444 8.24 -7.56 0.96
N GLN A 445 8.31 -8.87 1.17
CA GLN A 445 7.97 -9.57 2.42
C GLN A 445 6.47 -9.57 2.79
N THR A 446 5.64 -8.85 2.01
CA THR A 446 4.19 -8.83 2.19
C THR A 446 3.48 -9.48 0.99
N LYS A 447 2.21 -9.81 1.19
CA LYS A 447 1.35 -10.41 0.15
C LYS A 447 0.91 -9.46 -0.97
N HIS A 448 1.18 -8.16 -0.83
CA HIS A 448 0.71 -7.15 -1.77
C HIS A 448 1.55 -7.08 -3.03
N VAL A 449 0.89 -6.81 -4.15
CA VAL A 449 1.51 -6.59 -5.46
C VAL A 449 0.80 -5.43 -6.15
N GLU A 450 1.57 -4.60 -6.84
CA GLU A 450 1.08 -3.57 -7.74
C GLU A 450 1.18 -4.05 -9.17
N ALA A 451 0.35 -3.50 -10.06
CA ALA A 451 0.43 -3.74 -11.47
C ALA A 451 0.14 -2.46 -12.26
N VAL A 452 0.90 -2.24 -13.33
CA VAL A 452 0.61 -1.21 -14.32
C VAL A 452 0.11 -1.89 -15.59
N VAL A 453 -1.00 -1.41 -16.12
CA VAL A 453 -1.62 -1.99 -17.31
C VAL A 453 -1.73 -0.94 -18.41
N ARG A 454 -1.39 -1.32 -19.62
CA ARG A 454 -1.66 -0.55 -20.84
C ARG A 454 -2.88 -1.12 -21.54
N MET A 455 -3.86 -0.25 -21.79
CA MET A 455 -4.99 -0.55 -22.65
C MET A 455 -5.01 0.41 -23.84
N THR A 456 -5.42 -0.09 -25.00
CA THR A 456 -5.61 0.71 -26.20
C THR A 456 -7.03 0.55 -26.72
N LEU A 457 -7.57 1.62 -27.25
CA LEU A 457 -8.86 1.58 -27.96
C LEU A 457 -8.68 0.73 -29.22
N LYS A 458 -9.56 -0.25 -29.42
CA LYS A 458 -9.55 -1.07 -30.65
C LYS A 458 -9.92 -0.18 -31.82
N GLU A 459 -9.19 -0.32 -32.93
CA GLU A 459 -9.60 0.25 -34.18
C GLU A 459 -10.97 -0.33 -34.56
N GLN A 460 -11.92 0.54 -34.86
CA GLN A 460 -13.20 0.06 -35.42
C GLN A 460 -12.88 -0.48 -36.80
N GLU A 461 -13.05 -1.77 -37.00
CA GLU A 461 -13.09 -2.34 -38.38
C GLU A 461 -14.25 -1.65 -39.10
N ILE A 462 -13.89 -0.78 -40.07
CA ILE A 462 -14.84 -0.07 -40.95
C ILE A 462 -15.36 -1.07 -41.99
#